data_5d8c9f101d6b7a8d36a68ad82ec3ae83
#
_entry.id   5d8c9f101d6b7a8d36a68ad82ec3ae83
#
_cell.length_a   1.000
_cell.length_b   1.000
_cell.length_c   1.000
_cell.angle_alpha   90.00
_cell.angle_beta   90.00
_cell.angle_gamma   90.00
#
_symmetry.space_group_name_H-M   'P 1'
#
loop_
_entity.id
_entity.type
_entity.pdbx_description
1 polymer ?
#
loop_
_entity_poly.entity_id
_entity_poly.type
_entity_poly.pdbx_seq_one_letter_code
_entity_poly.pdbx_strand_id
1 'polypeptide(L)'
;ASGQVAKAPLRDTLKHHWREVLIAAGLKVVETAPFYIFSTFVVSYATSTLAYQKSQALEAVTLGALVATIMIPLMGLLSDKIGRQRMYATSVFILGLFIVPWFMLLNTGTTWGIVIATVIAFGVLWAPVTAVLGTLCSEIFSANVRYTGITLGYQLGAALAGGTAPLIATGLLAKYDGDWVPVAWYLAVTVVISLIAIFCASRVKRAAHLQVQPERL
;
A
#
# COMPACT_ATOMS: atom_id res chain seq x y z
N ALA A 1 15.50 -15.89 -30.41
CA ALA A 1 15.20 -15.67 -28.99
C ALA A 1 14.39 -16.89 -28.51
N SER A 2 15.07 -17.89 -27.94
CA SER A 2 14.44 -19.09 -27.37
C SER A 2 13.79 -18.66 -26.04
N GLY A 3 12.46 -18.54 -26.06
CA GLY A 3 11.67 -18.33 -24.84
C GLY A 3 11.74 -19.57 -23.97
N GLN A 4 12.68 -19.62 -23.05
CA GLN A 4 12.68 -20.60 -21.97
C GLN A 4 11.62 -20.21 -20.95
N VAL A 5 10.38 -20.61 -21.22
CA VAL A 5 9.32 -20.61 -20.19
C VAL A 5 9.68 -21.73 -19.23
N ALA A 6 9.90 -21.41 -17.96
CA ALA A 6 10.20 -22.40 -16.93
C ALA A 6 9.09 -23.46 -16.87
N LYS A 7 9.45 -24.75 -16.96
CA LYS A 7 8.49 -25.88 -16.95
C LYS A 7 7.64 -25.98 -15.66
N ALA A 8 8.03 -25.27 -14.56
CA ALA A 8 7.30 -25.19 -13.32
C ALA A 8 7.59 -23.84 -12.63
N PRO A 9 7.09 -22.69 -13.14
CA PRO A 9 7.46 -21.37 -12.65
C PRO A 9 7.09 -21.14 -11.18
N LEU A 10 6.00 -21.74 -10.70
CA LEU A 10 5.54 -21.62 -9.31
C LEU A 10 6.54 -22.26 -8.32
N ARG A 11 6.97 -23.50 -8.59
CA ARG A 11 7.89 -24.24 -7.73
C ARG A 11 9.28 -23.58 -7.71
N ASP A 12 9.72 -23.11 -8.85
CA ASP A 12 11.01 -22.44 -9.00
C ASP A 12 11.02 -21.09 -8.28
N THR A 13 9.95 -20.30 -8.43
CA THR A 13 9.77 -19.03 -7.73
C THR A 13 9.76 -19.22 -6.22
N LEU A 14 9.00 -20.17 -5.69
CA LEU A 14 8.92 -20.44 -4.26
C LEU A 14 10.22 -21.00 -3.68
N LYS A 15 11.00 -21.77 -4.46
CA LYS A 15 12.25 -22.36 -4.00
C LYS A 15 13.43 -21.39 -4.03
N HIS A 16 13.54 -20.59 -5.08
CA HIS A 16 14.73 -19.77 -5.34
C HIS A 16 14.50 -18.26 -5.17
N HIS A 17 13.22 -17.79 -5.22
CA HIS A 17 12.84 -16.38 -5.20
C HIS A 17 11.85 -16.03 -4.06
N TRP A 18 11.81 -16.83 -2.98
CA TRP A 18 10.87 -16.61 -1.87
C TRP A 18 11.10 -15.28 -1.15
N ARG A 19 12.36 -14.79 -1.11
CA ARG A 19 12.70 -13.49 -0.50
C ARG A 19 12.08 -12.34 -1.27
N GLU A 20 12.18 -12.37 -2.59
CA GLU A 20 11.57 -11.39 -3.49
C GLU A 20 10.05 -11.42 -3.39
N VAL A 21 9.45 -12.61 -3.26
CA VAL A 21 8.01 -12.78 -3.03
C VAL A 21 7.58 -12.15 -1.70
N LEU A 22 8.32 -12.37 -0.62
CA LEU A 22 8.04 -11.73 0.68
C LEU A 22 8.23 -10.21 0.64
N ILE A 23 9.22 -9.71 -0.07
CA ILE A 23 9.40 -8.26 -0.27
C ILE A 23 8.20 -7.69 -1.03
N ALA A 24 7.77 -8.31 -2.13
CA ALA A 24 6.62 -7.87 -2.89
C ALA A 24 5.32 -7.90 -2.05
N ALA A 25 5.14 -8.95 -1.23
CA ALA A 25 4.02 -9.03 -0.29
C ALA A 25 4.07 -7.90 0.75
N GLY A 26 5.23 -7.62 1.33
CA GLY A 26 5.43 -6.53 2.29
C GLY A 26 5.15 -5.15 1.67
N LEU A 27 5.56 -4.93 0.41
CA LEU A 27 5.23 -3.70 -0.31
C LEU A 27 3.72 -3.58 -0.58
N LYS A 28 3.02 -4.69 -0.79
CA LYS A 28 1.57 -4.70 -1.04
C LYS A 28 0.75 -4.39 0.22
N VAL A 29 1.26 -4.66 1.41
CA VAL A 29 0.56 -4.47 2.69
C VAL A 29 0.03 -3.05 2.87
N VAL A 30 0.89 -2.03 2.74
CA VAL A 30 0.50 -0.62 2.94
C VAL A 30 -0.33 -0.06 1.78
N GLU A 31 -0.31 -0.67 0.64
CA GLU A 31 -1.22 -0.29 -0.46
C GLU A 31 -2.63 -0.81 -0.20
N THR A 32 -2.75 -2.04 0.31
CA THR A 32 -4.02 -2.73 0.41
C THR A 32 -4.75 -2.43 1.72
N ALA A 33 -4.08 -2.48 2.89
CA ALA A 33 -4.74 -2.22 4.18
C ALA A 33 -5.28 -0.78 4.29
N PRO A 34 -4.51 0.29 4.02
CA PRO A 34 -5.05 1.64 4.00
C PRO A 34 -6.15 1.84 2.96
N PHE A 35 -6.08 1.20 1.78
CA PHE A 35 -7.16 1.25 0.81
C PHE A 35 -8.51 0.85 1.42
N TYR A 36 -8.56 -0.31 2.08
CA TYR A 36 -9.79 -0.78 2.72
C TYR A 36 -10.19 0.06 3.93
N ILE A 37 -9.23 0.62 4.66
CA ILE A 37 -9.52 1.53 5.78
C ILE A 37 -10.11 2.84 5.26
N PHE A 38 -9.53 3.46 4.27
CA PHE A 38 -9.98 4.76 3.76
C PHE A 38 -11.23 4.67 2.87
N SER A 39 -11.53 3.50 2.28
CA SER A 39 -12.70 3.32 1.42
C SER A 39 -13.89 2.63 2.12
N THR A 40 -13.64 1.61 2.93
CA THR A 40 -14.70 0.76 3.51
C THR A 40 -14.88 1.02 5.00
N PHE A 41 -13.79 0.91 5.77
CA PHE A 41 -13.85 1.09 7.23
C PHE A 41 -14.28 2.51 7.61
N VAL A 42 -13.82 3.54 6.89
CA VAL A 42 -14.21 4.94 7.16
C VAL A 42 -15.73 5.13 7.14
N VAL A 43 -16.45 4.47 6.23
CA VAL A 43 -17.91 4.55 6.16
C VAL A 43 -18.55 3.94 7.41
N SER A 44 -18.08 2.77 7.83
CA SER A 44 -18.57 2.13 9.05
C SER A 44 -18.24 2.95 10.30
N TYR A 45 -17.01 3.41 10.45
CA TYR A 45 -16.56 4.22 11.57
C TYR A 45 -17.33 5.54 11.67
N ALA A 46 -17.48 6.25 10.56
CA ALA A 46 -18.19 7.52 10.52
C ALA A 46 -19.66 7.37 10.90
N THR A 47 -20.34 6.30 10.44
CA THR A 47 -21.77 6.11 10.69
C THR A 47 -22.07 5.51 12.04
N SER A 48 -21.28 4.52 12.48
CA SER A 48 -21.57 3.79 13.73
C SER A 48 -20.99 4.45 14.98
N THR A 49 -19.85 5.15 14.85
CA THR A 49 -19.12 5.71 15.99
C THR A 49 -19.25 7.23 16.06
N LEU A 50 -19.20 7.91 14.90
CA LEU A 50 -19.17 9.38 14.84
C LEU A 50 -20.52 10.00 14.48
N ALA A 51 -21.57 9.19 14.29
CA ALA A 51 -22.95 9.63 13.98
C ALA A 51 -23.08 10.50 12.70
N TYR A 52 -22.17 10.37 11.74
CA TYR A 52 -22.33 10.97 10.42
C TYR A 52 -23.46 10.29 9.64
N GLN A 53 -24.09 11.04 8.74
CA GLN A 53 -24.99 10.45 7.77
C GLN A 53 -24.19 9.59 6.77
N LYS A 54 -24.76 8.44 6.38
CA LYS A 54 -24.10 7.53 5.43
C LYS A 54 -23.80 8.21 4.08
N SER A 55 -24.65 9.13 3.63
CA SER A 55 -24.42 9.93 2.43
C SER A 55 -23.13 10.75 2.50
N GLN A 56 -22.87 11.42 3.63
CA GLN A 56 -21.67 12.23 3.84
C GLN A 56 -20.39 11.38 3.76
N ALA A 57 -20.41 10.20 4.38
CA ALA A 57 -19.28 9.28 4.33
C ALA A 57 -19.04 8.73 2.92
N LEU A 58 -20.09 8.38 2.18
CA LEU A 58 -20.00 7.91 0.80
C LEU A 58 -19.56 9.01 -0.16
N GLU A 59 -20.03 10.25 0.01
CA GLU A 59 -19.58 11.41 -0.76
C GLU A 59 -18.08 11.65 -0.56
N ALA A 60 -17.59 11.62 0.70
CA ALA A 60 -16.18 11.78 0.99
C ALA A 60 -15.31 10.70 0.31
N VAL A 61 -15.73 9.43 0.35
CA VAL A 61 -15.02 8.32 -0.32
C VAL A 61 -15.07 8.49 -1.85
N THR A 62 -16.20 8.89 -2.40
CA THR A 62 -16.36 9.11 -3.85
C THR A 62 -15.44 10.23 -4.33
N LEU A 63 -15.41 11.36 -3.62
CA LEU A 63 -14.48 12.46 -3.92
C LEU A 63 -13.03 12.04 -3.80
N GLY A 64 -12.68 11.28 -2.76
CA GLY A 64 -11.34 10.69 -2.61
C GLY A 64 -10.97 9.79 -3.78
N ALA A 65 -11.87 8.92 -4.24
CA ALA A 65 -11.66 8.05 -5.39
C ALA A 65 -11.50 8.83 -6.71
N LEU A 66 -12.28 9.88 -6.92
CA LEU A 66 -12.14 10.76 -8.09
C LEU A 66 -10.77 11.46 -8.10
N VAL A 67 -10.34 11.98 -6.96
CA VAL A 67 -9.01 12.59 -6.83
C VAL A 67 -7.92 11.54 -7.06
N ALA A 68 -8.04 10.33 -6.50
CA ALA A 68 -7.10 9.24 -6.71
C ALA A 68 -6.97 8.87 -8.20
N THR A 69 -8.10 8.84 -8.93
CA THR A 69 -8.12 8.53 -10.36
C THR A 69 -7.27 9.52 -11.18
N ILE A 70 -7.23 10.78 -10.78
CA ILE A 70 -6.40 11.82 -11.40
C ILE A 70 -4.95 11.75 -10.90
N MET A 71 -4.78 11.55 -9.59
CA MET A 71 -3.46 11.56 -8.96
C MET A 71 -2.60 10.35 -9.32
N ILE A 72 -3.17 9.16 -9.49
CA ILE A 72 -2.42 7.95 -9.83
C ILE A 72 -1.57 8.12 -11.10
N PRO A 73 -2.12 8.51 -12.28
CA PRO A 73 -1.31 8.71 -13.47
C PRO A 73 -0.29 9.85 -13.31
N LEU A 74 -0.66 10.95 -12.63
CA LEU A 74 0.27 12.06 -12.39
C LEU A 74 1.46 11.63 -11.52
N MET A 75 1.21 10.86 -10.48
CA MET A 75 2.26 10.33 -9.60
C MET A 75 3.09 9.27 -10.32
N GLY A 76 2.51 8.50 -11.22
CA GLY A 76 3.24 7.59 -12.11
C GLY A 76 4.28 8.34 -12.95
N LEU A 77 3.85 9.39 -13.64
CA LEU A 77 4.75 10.26 -14.44
C LEU A 77 5.82 10.95 -13.57
N LEU A 78 5.44 11.42 -12.40
CA LEU A 78 6.37 12.04 -11.46
C LEU A 78 7.42 11.05 -10.95
N SER A 79 7.03 9.78 -10.74
CA SER A 79 7.92 8.72 -10.27
C SER A 79 9.04 8.40 -11.25
N ASP A 80 8.82 8.59 -12.55
CA ASP A 80 9.85 8.39 -13.58
C ASP A 80 10.99 9.44 -13.46
N LYS A 81 10.69 10.64 -12.93
CA LYS A 81 11.66 11.71 -12.70
C LYS A 81 12.38 11.59 -11.35
N ILE A 82 11.65 11.29 -10.28
CA ILE A 82 12.17 11.26 -8.90
C ILE A 82 12.83 9.92 -8.59
N GLY A 83 12.38 8.85 -9.25
CA GLY A 83 12.76 7.46 -8.99
C GLY A 83 11.70 6.74 -8.15
N ARG A 84 11.28 5.57 -8.63
CA ARG A 84 10.14 4.79 -8.10
C ARG A 84 10.32 4.39 -6.63
N GLN A 85 11.53 3.96 -6.23
CA GLN A 85 11.80 3.59 -4.84
C GLN A 85 11.70 4.78 -3.88
N ARG A 86 12.22 5.95 -4.30
CA ARG A 86 12.13 7.18 -3.49
C ARG A 86 10.68 7.63 -3.37
N MET A 87 9.94 7.64 -4.49
CA MET A 87 8.53 7.99 -4.49
C MET A 87 7.74 7.09 -3.55
N TYR A 88 7.91 5.77 -3.64
CA TYR A 88 7.22 4.83 -2.76
C TYR A 88 7.57 5.07 -1.29
N ALA A 89 8.85 5.14 -0.94
CA ALA A 89 9.29 5.30 0.45
C ALA A 89 8.79 6.62 1.07
N THR A 90 8.90 7.73 0.34
CA THR A 90 8.41 9.04 0.82
C THR A 90 6.89 9.05 0.97
N SER A 91 6.16 8.47 0.02
CA SER A 91 4.68 8.41 0.09
C SER A 91 4.20 7.55 1.24
N VAL A 92 4.80 6.39 1.47
CA VAL A 92 4.49 5.51 2.62
C VAL A 92 4.79 6.21 3.93
N PHE A 93 5.92 6.93 4.02
CA PHE A 93 6.29 7.67 5.22
C PHE A 93 5.30 8.82 5.52
N ILE A 94 4.95 9.63 4.51
CA ILE A 94 4.00 10.73 4.66
C ILE A 94 2.60 10.19 5.00
N LEU A 95 2.16 9.10 4.35
CA LEU A 95 0.91 8.42 4.68
C LEU A 95 0.89 8.00 6.15
N GLY A 96 1.99 7.42 6.64
CA GLY A 96 2.15 7.04 8.05
C GLY A 96 2.00 8.22 9.01
N LEU A 97 2.62 9.36 8.69
CA LEU A 97 2.50 10.58 9.50
C LEU A 97 1.07 11.15 9.47
N PHE A 98 0.32 10.91 8.40
CA PHE A 98 -1.04 11.43 8.26
C PHE A 98 -2.10 10.57 8.95
N ILE A 99 -1.78 9.37 9.45
CA ILE A 99 -2.74 8.48 10.13
C ILE A 99 -3.42 9.19 11.31
N VAL A 100 -2.65 9.81 12.20
CA VAL A 100 -3.18 10.53 13.37
C VAL A 100 -3.99 11.76 12.95
N PRO A 101 -3.48 12.68 12.13
CA PRO A 101 -4.27 13.78 11.58
C PRO A 101 -5.57 13.34 10.91
N TRP A 102 -5.56 12.22 10.20
CA TRP A 102 -6.75 11.67 9.56
C TRP A 102 -7.86 11.35 10.57
N PHE A 103 -7.54 10.62 11.64
CA PHE A 103 -8.50 10.35 12.71
C PHE A 103 -8.95 11.62 13.42
N MET A 104 -8.03 12.56 13.68
CA MET A 104 -8.39 13.84 14.30
C MET A 104 -9.38 14.63 13.46
N LEU A 105 -9.20 14.70 12.15
CA LEU A 105 -10.12 15.34 11.22
C LEU A 105 -11.48 14.63 11.16
N LEU A 106 -11.52 13.29 11.16
CA LEU A 106 -12.78 12.54 11.23
C LEU A 106 -13.56 12.86 12.52
N ASN A 107 -12.88 12.98 13.64
CA ASN A 107 -13.48 13.21 14.94
C ASN A 107 -13.93 14.69 15.17
N THR A 108 -13.73 15.58 14.19
CA THR A 108 -14.25 16.96 14.27
C THR A 108 -15.79 17.04 14.19
N GLY A 109 -16.46 15.96 13.75
CA GLY A 109 -17.92 15.92 13.59
C GLY A 109 -18.45 16.78 12.43
N THR A 110 -17.57 17.33 11.59
CA THR A 110 -17.97 18.22 10.49
C THR A 110 -17.90 17.52 9.14
N THR A 111 -18.84 17.83 8.24
CA THR A 111 -18.82 17.29 6.85
C THR A 111 -17.51 17.62 6.14
N TRP A 112 -16.96 18.81 6.34
CA TRP A 112 -15.67 19.20 5.79
C TRP A 112 -14.52 18.37 6.37
N GLY A 113 -14.59 18.03 7.65
CA GLY A 113 -13.57 17.19 8.31
C GLY A 113 -13.45 15.83 7.66
N ILE A 114 -14.56 15.11 7.45
CA ILE A 114 -14.55 13.80 6.81
C ILE A 114 -14.15 13.88 5.34
N VAL A 115 -14.59 14.90 4.60
CA VAL A 115 -14.22 15.08 3.19
C VAL A 115 -12.74 15.37 3.03
N ILE A 116 -12.19 16.34 3.77
CA ILE A 116 -10.78 16.71 3.69
C ILE A 116 -9.89 15.52 4.12
N ALA A 117 -10.25 14.88 5.24
CA ALA A 117 -9.51 13.70 5.72
C ALA A 117 -9.43 12.61 4.66
N THR A 118 -10.58 12.24 4.07
CA THR A 118 -10.66 11.13 3.12
C THR A 118 -10.03 11.49 1.77
N VAL A 119 -10.25 12.71 1.27
CA VAL A 119 -9.62 13.16 0.01
C VAL A 119 -8.10 13.20 0.13
N ILE A 120 -7.55 13.71 1.24
CA ILE A 120 -6.10 13.74 1.42
C ILE A 120 -5.54 12.32 1.60
N ALA A 121 -6.11 11.49 2.48
CA ALA A 121 -5.58 10.16 2.75
C ALA A 121 -5.70 9.24 1.53
N PHE A 122 -6.91 9.12 0.97
CA PHE A 122 -7.22 8.21 -0.12
C PHE A 122 -6.87 8.79 -1.49
N GLY A 123 -7.24 10.05 -1.74
CA GLY A 123 -7.05 10.69 -3.04
C GLY A 123 -5.59 11.07 -3.32
N VAL A 124 -4.89 11.62 -2.33
CA VAL A 124 -3.57 12.22 -2.54
C VAL A 124 -2.44 11.33 -2.03
N LEU A 125 -2.51 10.85 -0.79
CA LEU A 125 -1.38 10.16 -0.15
C LEU A 125 -1.30 8.67 -0.51
N TRP A 126 -2.42 8.00 -0.72
CA TRP A 126 -2.44 6.60 -1.15
C TRP A 126 -2.14 6.46 -2.65
N ALA A 127 -2.53 7.41 -3.49
CA ALA A 127 -2.37 7.34 -4.94
C ALA A 127 -0.91 7.12 -5.40
N PRO A 128 0.12 7.81 -4.88
CA PRO A 128 1.51 7.55 -5.26
C PRO A 128 1.99 6.14 -4.92
N VAL A 129 1.52 5.57 -3.82
CA VAL A 129 1.88 4.20 -3.41
C VAL A 129 1.40 3.21 -4.46
N THR A 130 0.13 3.30 -4.84
CA THR A 130 -0.49 2.47 -5.89
C THR A 130 0.15 2.69 -7.27
N ALA A 131 0.41 3.96 -7.63
CA ALA A 131 0.96 4.32 -8.94
C ALA A 131 2.30 3.64 -9.25
N VAL A 132 3.16 3.48 -8.25
CA VAL A 132 4.53 2.97 -8.47
C VAL A 132 4.70 1.49 -8.11
N LEU A 133 3.76 0.90 -7.38
CA LEU A 133 3.92 -0.45 -6.80
C LEU A 133 4.15 -1.52 -7.88
N GLY A 134 3.35 -1.51 -8.96
CA GLY A 134 3.45 -2.50 -10.03
C GLY A 134 4.80 -2.48 -10.73
N THR A 135 5.27 -1.30 -11.09
CA THR A 135 6.56 -1.11 -11.74
C THR A 135 7.72 -1.41 -10.80
N LEU A 136 7.62 -1.01 -9.52
CA LEU A 136 8.60 -1.30 -8.50
C LEU A 136 8.78 -2.81 -8.30
N CYS A 137 7.69 -3.56 -8.17
CA CYS A 137 7.74 -5.02 -8.05
C CYS A 137 8.29 -5.68 -9.31
N SER A 138 8.00 -5.14 -10.51
CA SER A 138 8.54 -5.68 -11.77
C SER A 138 10.07 -5.57 -11.86
N GLU A 139 10.69 -4.65 -11.12
CA GLU A 139 12.13 -4.46 -11.07
C GLU A 139 12.84 -5.40 -10.08
N ILE A 140 12.11 -6.03 -9.17
CA ILE A 140 12.66 -6.94 -8.15
C ILE A 140 12.90 -8.34 -8.73
N PHE A 141 12.02 -8.79 -9.66
CA PHE A 141 12.07 -10.14 -10.22
C PHE A 141 12.79 -10.20 -11.56
N SER A 142 13.57 -11.27 -11.77
CA SER A 142 14.11 -11.60 -13.08
C SER A 142 13.01 -11.92 -14.09
N ALA A 143 13.28 -11.72 -15.38
CA ALA A 143 12.28 -11.85 -16.45
C ALA A 143 11.55 -13.22 -16.46
N ASN A 144 12.26 -14.30 -16.12
CA ASN A 144 11.75 -15.68 -16.19
C ASN A 144 10.66 -15.98 -15.14
N VAL A 145 10.71 -15.33 -13.97
CA VAL A 145 9.79 -15.58 -12.84
C VAL A 145 8.96 -14.35 -12.48
N ARG A 146 9.13 -13.23 -13.19
CA ARG A 146 8.52 -11.93 -12.86
C ARG A 146 7.01 -12.01 -12.68
N TYR A 147 6.30 -12.57 -13.64
CA TYR A 147 4.84 -12.66 -13.58
C TYR A 147 4.37 -13.47 -12.37
N THR A 148 4.93 -14.68 -12.21
CA THR A 148 4.58 -15.57 -11.09
C THR A 148 4.97 -14.97 -9.75
N GLY A 149 6.16 -14.36 -9.63
CA GLY A 149 6.65 -13.76 -8.41
C GLY A 149 5.82 -12.56 -7.96
N ILE A 150 5.47 -11.66 -8.88
CA ILE A 150 4.59 -10.51 -8.59
C ILE A 150 3.21 -10.99 -8.16
N THR A 151 2.62 -11.93 -8.91
CA THR A 151 1.29 -12.47 -8.60
C THR A 151 1.25 -13.10 -7.21
N LEU A 152 2.23 -13.93 -6.87
CA LEU A 152 2.33 -14.56 -5.55
C LEU A 152 2.49 -13.50 -4.44
N GLY A 153 3.42 -12.56 -4.60
CA GLY A 153 3.64 -11.49 -3.64
C GLY A 153 2.39 -10.64 -3.42
N TYR A 154 1.72 -10.25 -4.51
CA TYR A 154 0.49 -9.46 -4.45
C TYR A 154 -0.65 -10.20 -3.74
N GLN A 155 -0.88 -11.47 -4.09
CA GLN A 155 -1.95 -12.24 -3.47
C GLN A 155 -1.69 -12.51 -2.00
N LEU A 156 -0.44 -12.81 -1.62
CA LEU A 156 -0.07 -12.96 -0.21
C LEU A 156 -0.25 -11.66 0.57
N GLY A 157 0.25 -10.54 0.04
CA GLY A 157 0.10 -9.23 0.69
C GLY A 157 -1.37 -8.78 0.79
N ALA A 158 -2.15 -8.97 -0.29
CA ALA A 158 -3.56 -8.64 -0.32
C ALA A 158 -4.39 -9.53 0.62
N ALA A 159 -4.13 -10.83 0.67
CA ALA A 159 -4.83 -11.75 1.57
C ALA A 159 -4.55 -11.43 3.05
N LEU A 160 -3.29 -11.15 3.39
CA LEU A 160 -2.88 -10.87 4.76
C LEU A 160 -3.33 -9.49 5.26
N ALA A 161 -3.37 -8.50 4.38
CA ALA A 161 -3.60 -7.11 4.78
C ALA A 161 -4.93 -6.53 4.29
N GLY A 162 -5.48 -7.01 3.17
CA GLY A 162 -6.68 -6.42 2.55
C GLY A 162 -7.97 -6.96 3.16
N GLY A 163 -8.25 -8.24 2.96
CA GLY A 163 -9.49 -8.85 3.43
C GLY A 163 -9.65 -8.82 4.95
N THR A 164 -8.55 -8.81 5.69
CA THR A 164 -8.54 -8.76 7.15
C THR A 164 -8.60 -7.34 7.72
N ALA A 165 -8.19 -6.30 6.96
CA ALA A 165 -8.07 -4.95 7.49
C ALA A 165 -9.38 -4.37 8.07
N PRO A 166 -10.53 -4.41 7.40
CA PRO A 166 -11.78 -3.92 7.97
C PRO A 166 -12.22 -4.73 9.20
N LEU A 167 -12.00 -6.05 9.21
CA LEU A 167 -12.34 -6.92 10.33
C LEU A 167 -11.47 -6.61 11.55
N ILE A 168 -10.17 -6.44 11.36
CA ILE A 168 -9.24 -6.07 12.44
C ILE A 168 -9.62 -4.69 12.99
N ALA A 169 -9.85 -3.71 12.11
CA ALA A 169 -10.17 -2.35 12.53
C ALA A 169 -11.51 -2.27 13.28
N THR A 170 -12.57 -2.92 12.79
CA THR A 170 -13.86 -2.96 13.48
C THR A 170 -13.78 -3.75 14.78
N GLY A 171 -13.03 -4.85 14.80
CA GLY A 171 -12.79 -5.62 16.03
C GLY A 171 -12.02 -4.84 17.09
N LEU A 172 -11.03 -4.03 16.69
CA LEU A 172 -10.30 -3.14 17.59
C LEU A 172 -11.23 -2.06 18.16
N LEU A 173 -12.05 -1.41 17.31
CA LEU A 173 -13.03 -0.42 17.80
C LEU A 173 -14.00 -1.05 18.81
N ALA A 174 -14.54 -2.24 18.51
CA ALA A 174 -15.46 -2.91 19.41
C ALA A 174 -14.81 -3.30 20.75
N LYS A 175 -13.54 -3.70 20.73
CA LYS A 175 -12.78 -4.09 21.92
C LYS A 175 -12.40 -2.89 22.82
N TYR A 176 -12.19 -1.73 22.24
CA TYR A 176 -11.73 -0.53 22.93
C TYR A 176 -12.78 0.59 22.91
N ASP A 177 -14.08 0.23 23.00
CA ASP A 177 -15.20 1.14 23.17
C ASP A 177 -15.24 2.32 22.19
N GLY A 178 -14.87 2.06 20.93
CA GLY A 178 -14.85 3.10 19.87
C GLY A 178 -13.58 3.93 19.80
N ASP A 179 -12.57 3.63 20.62
CA ASP A 179 -11.27 4.32 20.52
C ASP A 179 -10.56 3.95 19.22
N TRP A 180 -10.18 4.97 18.47
CA TRP A 180 -9.50 4.84 17.17
C TRP A 180 -7.98 4.60 17.31
N VAL A 181 -7.39 4.87 18.47
CA VAL A 181 -5.93 4.76 18.66
C VAL A 181 -5.39 3.36 18.34
N PRO A 182 -6.04 2.25 18.73
CA PRO A 182 -5.59 0.90 18.33
C PRO A 182 -5.61 0.67 16.81
N VAL A 183 -6.57 1.28 16.10
CA VAL A 183 -6.62 1.20 14.63
C VAL A 183 -5.49 2.00 13.99
N ALA A 184 -5.14 3.17 14.56
CA ALA A 184 -3.99 3.94 14.13
C ALA A 184 -2.67 3.15 14.31
N TRP A 185 -2.51 2.43 15.42
CA TRP A 185 -1.37 1.54 15.62
C TRP A 185 -1.32 0.39 14.60
N TYR A 186 -2.47 -0.21 14.29
CA TYR A 186 -2.54 -1.23 13.23
C TYR A 186 -2.04 -0.67 11.89
N LEU A 187 -2.50 0.51 11.49
CA LEU A 187 -2.04 1.17 10.26
C LEU A 187 -0.53 1.51 10.33
N ALA A 188 -0.04 1.99 11.48
CA ALA A 188 1.39 2.27 11.67
C ALA A 188 2.25 1.01 11.48
N VAL A 189 1.79 -0.15 11.95
CA VAL A 189 2.46 -1.44 11.72
C VAL A 189 2.53 -1.77 10.22
N THR A 190 1.45 -1.55 9.46
CA THR A 190 1.46 -1.78 8.00
C THR A 190 2.47 -0.87 7.28
N VAL A 191 2.58 0.38 7.70
CA VAL A 191 3.57 1.36 7.21
C VAL A 191 5.00 0.86 7.50
N VAL A 192 5.28 0.44 8.73
CA VAL A 192 6.61 -0.07 9.11
C VAL A 192 6.99 -1.32 8.31
N ILE A 193 6.07 -2.28 8.15
CA ILE A 193 6.31 -3.48 7.33
C ILE A 193 6.71 -3.09 5.91
N SER A 194 6.00 -2.15 5.30
CA SER A 194 6.28 -1.75 3.91
C SER A 194 7.53 -0.88 3.78
N LEU A 195 7.89 -0.08 4.79
CA LEU A 195 9.18 0.62 4.84
C LEU A 195 10.36 -0.35 4.96
N ILE A 196 10.22 -1.41 5.75
CA ILE A 196 11.22 -2.48 5.81
C ILE A 196 11.33 -3.20 4.46
N ALA A 197 10.19 -3.51 3.83
CA ALA A 197 10.15 -4.19 2.54
C ALA A 197 10.85 -3.37 1.44
N ILE A 198 10.61 -2.06 1.34
CA ILE A 198 11.29 -1.21 0.34
C ILE A 198 12.79 -1.08 0.62
N PHE A 199 13.20 -1.05 1.88
CA PHE A 199 14.62 -1.07 2.23
C PHE A 199 15.29 -2.39 1.83
N CYS A 200 14.64 -3.53 2.05
CA CYS A 200 15.12 -4.83 1.58
C CYS A 200 15.18 -4.90 0.05
N ALA A 201 14.16 -4.39 -0.66
CA ALA A 201 14.14 -4.32 -2.11
C ALA A 201 15.34 -3.54 -2.67
N SER A 202 15.69 -2.41 -2.04
CA SER A 202 16.83 -1.59 -2.47
C SER A 202 18.18 -2.33 -2.33
N ARG A 203 18.32 -3.18 -1.31
CA ARG A 203 19.53 -4.02 -1.12
C ARG A 203 19.64 -5.14 -2.14
N VAL A 204 18.53 -5.82 -2.45
CA VAL A 204 18.50 -6.90 -3.46
C VAL A 204 18.89 -6.34 -4.82
N LYS A 205 18.34 -5.19 -5.23
CA LYS A 205 18.68 -4.54 -6.49
C LYS A 205 20.16 -4.13 -6.57
N ARG A 206 20.73 -3.61 -5.48
CA ARG A 206 22.14 -3.22 -5.39
C ARG A 206 23.08 -4.43 -5.51
N ALA A 207 22.75 -5.55 -4.89
CA ALA A 207 23.54 -6.79 -4.98
C ALA A 207 23.54 -7.35 -6.41
N ALA A 208 22.40 -7.34 -7.10
CA ALA A 208 22.30 -7.78 -8.49
C ALA A 208 23.14 -6.91 -9.45
N HIS A 209 23.20 -5.60 -9.25
CA HIS A 209 24.05 -4.70 -10.05
C HIS A 209 25.54 -4.95 -9.85
N LEU A 210 25.99 -5.29 -8.64
CA LEU A 210 27.40 -5.59 -8.36
C LEU A 210 27.87 -6.92 -8.96
N GLN A 211 26.97 -7.88 -9.17
CA GLN A 211 27.29 -9.16 -9.81
C GLN A 211 27.41 -9.08 -11.34
N VAL A 212 26.82 -8.04 -11.97
CA VAL A 212 26.84 -7.83 -13.42
C VAL A 212 28.09 -7.03 -13.89
N GLN A 213 28.89 -6.45 -12.99
CA GLN A 213 30.10 -5.68 -13.29
C GLN A 213 31.43 -6.31 -12.77
N PRO A 214 31.76 -7.58 -12.97
CA PRO A 214 33.11 -8.07 -12.63
C PRO A 214 34.18 -7.85 -13.70
N GLU A 215 33.86 -7.32 -14.89
CA GLU A 215 34.80 -7.27 -16.04
C GLU A 215 35.20 -5.86 -16.51
N ARG A 216 35.18 -4.85 -15.64
CA ARG A 216 35.75 -3.52 -16.00
C ARG A 216 36.73 -3.02 -14.92
N LEU A 217 37.77 -3.81 -14.66
CA LEU A 217 39.02 -3.35 -14.03
C LEU A 217 40.20 -3.92 -14.81
#